data_d11824c2ff258a8e9eb066cdd86de6fa
#
_entry.id   d11824c2ff258a8e9eb066cdd86de6fa
#
_cell.length_a   1.000
_cell.length_b   1.000
_cell.length_c   1.000
_cell.angle_alpha   90.00
_cell.angle_beta   90.00
_cell.angle_gamma   90.00
#
_symmetry.space_group_name_H-M   'P 1'
#
loop_
_entity.id
_entity.type
_entity.pdbx_description
1 polymer ?
#
loop_
_entity_poly.entity_id
_entity_poly.type
_entity_poly.pdbx_seq_one_letter_code
_entity_poly.pdbx_strand_id
1 'polypeptide(L)'
;IEMSENLEHLDFIPEPNDPRILSAADPLLRGHQEGFRSVVTGWDPVAPPQSPLTQKRLFTGPLPVGLLFIIVIGLSSWWGLGAYLGVDNLQYPDSEWAYEQSGIRTLQEGKGLDGDGIHVCIVDTGVDLNHDDLDHLNIGFRDFVSSSDTPIDHGLDNHGTMMVGILVADGHLKGAAPGVSLSVAAALGEHEGGETVGETSLVAKAVEWCWKDMGADIISLSLGGMQDENTTSG
;
A
#
# COMPACT_ATOMS: atom_id res chain seq x y z
N ILE A 1 37.16 -13.73 -23.89
CA ILE A 1 37.36 -14.28 -22.56
C ILE A 1 35.98 -14.46 -21.96
N GLU A 2 35.46 -15.66 -22.18
CA GLU A 2 34.65 -16.53 -21.34
C GLU A 2 33.77 -15.83 -20.28
N MET A 3 32.55 -15.52 -20.66
CA MET A 3 31.40 -15.40 -19.78
C MET A 3 30.25 -16.29 -20.29
N SER A 4 30.51 -17.56 -20.56
CA SER A 4 29.48 -18.48 -21.04
C SER A 4 29.24 -19.70 -20.11
N GLU A 5 29.76 -19.69 -18.89
CA GLU A 5 29.74 -20.91 -18.04
C GLU A 5 28.82 -20.83 -16.81
N ASN A 6 27.97 -19.81 -16.64
CA ASN A 6 27.09 -19.75 -15.48
C ASN A 6 25.60 -19.69 -15.79
N LEU A 7 25.19 -20.09 -16.99
CA LEU A 7 23.76 -20.17 -17.36
C LEU A 7 23.15 -21.56 -17.12
N GLU A 8 23.92 -22.57 -16.73
CA GLU A 8 23.40 -23.90 -16.45
C GLU A 8 22.61 -24.03 -15.14
N HIS A 9 22.52 -22.97 -14.34
CA HIS A 9 21.65 -22.93 -13.15
C HIS A 9 20.32 -22.19 -13.37
N LEU A 10 20.03 -21.78 -14.58
CA LEU A 10 18.73 -21.24 -14.96
C LEU A 10 17.75 -22.31 -15.53
N ASP A 11 17.99 -23.56 -15.20
CA ASP A 11 17.10 -24.69 -15.51
C ASP A 11 15.73 -24.64 -14.81
N PHE A 12 15.39 -23.52 -14.19
CA PHE A 12 14.12 -23.34 -13.54
C PHE A 12 13.31 -22.18 -14.12
N ILE A 13 13.05 -22.22 -15.43
CA ILE A 13 11.87 -21.51 -15.96
C ILE A 13 10.70 -22.48 -15.73
N PRO A 14 9.84 -22.22 -14.73
CA PRO A 14 8.71 -23.10 -14.49
C PRO A 14 7.85 -23.17 -15.74
N GLU A 15 7.47 -24.39 -16.14
CA GLU A 15 6.53 -24.55 -17.25
C GLU A 15 5.21 -23.81 -16.93
N PRO A 16 4.46 -23.36 -17.96
CA PRO A 16 3.21 -22.60 -17.76
C PRO A 16 2.18 -23.28 -16.85
N ASN A 17 2.29 -24.59 -16.66
CA ASN A 17 1.43 -25.39 -15.79
C ASN A 17 2.11 -25.82 -14.49
N ASP A 18 3.25 -25.25 -14.13
CA ASP A 18 3.90 -25.55 -12.85
C ASP A 18 2.99 -25.08 -11.71
N PRO A 19 2.55 -25.99 -10.79
CA PRO A 19 1.65 -25.64 -9.70
C PRO A 19 2.26 -24.66 -8.69
N ARG A 20 3.55 -24.34 -8.83
CA ARG A 20 4.25 -23.34 -8.02
C ARG A 20 4.13 -21.93 -8.58
N ILE A 21 3.64 -21.77 -9.81
CA ILE A 21 3.35 -20.45 -10.38
C ILE A 21 1.98 -20.02 -9.87
N LEU A 22 1.92 -18.83 -9.30
CA LEU A 22 0.65 -18.19 -8.99
C LEU A 22 -0.12 -17.96 -10.30
N SER A 23 -1.21 -18.69 -10.51
CA SER A 23 -2.04 -18.61 -11.71
C SER A 23 -2.92 -17.36 -11.77
N ALA A 24 -2.51 -16.28 -11.10
CA ALA A 24 -3.21 -14.99 -11.14
C ALA A 24 -3.38 -14.43 -12.57
N ALA A 25 -2.60 -14.97 -13.53
CA ALA A 25 -2.62 -14.56 -14.91
C ALA A 25 -3.31 -15.56 -15.85
N ASP A 26 -3.97 -16.61 -15.37
CA ASP A 26 -4.67 -17.54 -16.25
C ASP A 26 -5.97 -16.91 -16.77
N PRO A 27 -6.04 -16.55 -18.09
CA PRO A 27 -7.21 -15.92 -18.67
C PRO A 27 -8.45 -16.83 -18.69
N LEU A 28 -8.28 -18.14 -18.52
CA LEU A 28 -9.39 -19.10 -18.44
C LEU A 28 -10.12 -19.07 -17.09
N LEU A 29 -9.53 -18.47 -16.07
CA LEU A 29 -10.13 -18.29 -14.75
C LEU A 29 -10.96 -17.01 -14.62
N ARG A 30 -11.11 -16.22 -15.69
CA ARG A 30 -12.03 -15.07 -15.73
C ARG A 30 -13.48 -15.53 -15.62
N GLY A 31 -13.94 -15.76 -14.44
CA GLY A 31 -15.34 -16.16 -14.20
C GLY A 31 -15.56 -16.90 -12.89
N HIS A 32 -14.52 -17.32 -12.22
CA HIS A 32 -14.63 -17.91 -10.90
C HIS A 32 -14.25 -16.90 -9.83
N GLN A 33 -15.23 -16.13 -9.40
CA GLN A 33 -15.14 -15.28 -8.19
C GLN A 33 -15.22 -16.11 -6.88
N GLU A 34 -15.06 -17.42 -6.96
CA GLU A 34 -15.03 -18.27 -5.77
C GLU A 34 -13.59 -18.56 -5.36
N GLY A 35 -13.05 -17.67 -4.52
CA GLY A 35 -11.88 -17.97 -3.71
C GLY A 35 -10.57 -18.07 -4.49
N PHE A 36 -9.75 -17.07 -4.41
CA PHE A 36 -8.35 -17.13 -4.82
C PHE A 36 -7.64 -18.19 -3.98
N ARG A 37 -7.30 -19.34 -4.58
CA ARG A 37 -6.48 -20.36 -3.93
C ARG A 37 -5.02 -20.16 -4.33
N SER A 38 -4.17 -19.86 -3.34
CA SER A 38 -2.75 -20.00 -3.53
C SER A 38 -2.36 -21.48 -3.46
N VAL A 39 -2.05 -22.06 -4.59
CA VAL A 39 -1.60 -23.47 -4.67
C VAL A 39 -0.22 -23.65 -4.02
N VAL A 40 0.58 -22.59 -3.97
CA VAL A 40 1.95 -22.63 -3.45
C VAL A 40 1.99 -22.62 -1.92
N THR A 41 1.08 -21.93 -1.27
CA THR A 41 1.09 -21.76 0.19
C THR A 41 0.01 -22.56 0.92
N GLY A 42 -0.93 -23.17 0.19
CA GLY A 42 -2.08 -23.83 0.81
C GLY A 42 -2.99 -22.89 1.58
N TRP A 43 -2.84 -21.57 1.36
CA TRP A 43 -3.63 -20.57 2.04
C TRP A 43 -5.02 -20.48 1.41
N ASP A 44 -6.00 -21.03 2.10
CA ASP A 44 -7.40 -20.77 1.80
C ASP A 44 -7.79 -19.48 2.53
N PRO A 45 -8.36 -18.48 1.83
CA PRO A 45 -8.90 -17.31 2.52
C PRO A 45 -9.96 -17.81 3.51
N VAL A 46 -9.64 -17.72 4.79
CA VAL A 46 -10.60 -18.02 5.83
C VAL A 46 -11.72 -17.00 5.69
N ALA A 47 -12.94 -17.47 5.42
CA ALA A 47 -14.08 -16.58 5.42
C ALA A 47 -14.07 -15.83 6.77
N PRO A 48 -14.24 -14.50 6.75
CA PRO A 48 -14.26 -13.74 7.99
C PRO A 48 -15.27 -14.38 8.92
N PRO A 49 -14.93 -14.56 10.21
CA PRO A 49 -15.83 -15.20 11.16
C PRO A 49 -17.16 -14.45 11.13
N GLN A 50 -18.19 -15.12 10.68
CA GLN A 50 -19.54 -14.58 10.74
C GLN A 50 -19.87 -14.45 12.23
N SER A 51 -19.77 -13.23 12.74
CA SER A 51 -20.24 -12.96 14.10
C SER A 51 -21.72 -13.34 14.17
N PRO A 52 -22.10 -14.24 15.06
CA PRO A 52 -23.51 -14.52 15.26
C PRO A 52 -24.15 -13.25 15.81
N LEU A 53 -24.87 -12.52 14.97
CA LEU A 53 -25.79 -11.48 15.41
C LEU A 53 -26.95 -12.17 16.14
N THR A 54 -26.67 -12.75 17.28
CA THR A 54 -27.70 -13.09 18.23
C THR A 54 -28.23 -11.79 18.82
N GLN A 55 -29.26 -11.23 18.21
CA GLN A 55 -30.09 -10.22 18.84
C GLN A 55 -30.70 -10.79 20.12
N LYS A 56 -29.92 -10.77 21.20
CA LYS A 56 -30.51 -10.84 22.51
C LYS A 56 -31.23 -9.52 22.75
N ARG A 57 -32.56 -9.55 22.74
CA ARG A 57 -33.38 -8.46 23.25
C ARG A 57 -32.96 -8.23 24.71
N LEU A 58 -32.06 -7.32 24.93
CA LEU A 58 -31.72 -6.83 26.26
C LEU A 58 -32.69 -5.67 26.55
N PHE A 59 -33.48 -5.88 27.60
CA PHE A 59 -34.36 -4.91 28.25
C PHE A 59 -35.62 -4.49 27.52
N THR A 60 -36.73 -5.17 27.91
CA THR A 60 -38.14 -4.75 27.69
C THR A 60 -38.77 -4.12 28.94
N GLY A 61 -38.01 -3.46 29.79
CA GLY A 61 -38.52 -2.72 30.93
C GLY A 61 -38.21 -1.22 30.84
N PRO A 62 -39.07 -0.36 31.40
CA PRO A 62 -38.74 1.07 31.45
C PRO A 62 -37.56 1.25 32.40
N LEU A 63 -36.42 1.61 31.83
CA LEU A 63 -35.28 2.05 32.63
C LEU A 63 -35.69 3.32 33.38
N PRO A 64 -35.47 3.40 34.70
CA PRO A 64 -35.79 4.60 35.43
C PRO A 64 -35.05 5.79 34.84
N VAL A 65 -35.75 6.90 34.66
CA VAL A 65 -35.23 8.13 34.02
C VAL A 65 -33.89 8.55 34.60
N GLY A 66 -33.66 8.32 35.90
CA GLY A 66 -32.38 8.60 36.56
C GLY A 66 -31.19 7.78 36.03
N LEU A 67 -31.41 6.50 35.67
CA LEU A 67 -30.38 5.66 35.10
C LEU A 67 -30.02 6.12 33.70
N LEU A 68 -31.01 6.57 32.92
CA LEU A 68 -30.83 7.10 31.60
C LEU A 68 -30.01 8.40 31.63
N PHE A 69 -30.27 9.26 32.62
CA PHE A 69 -29.49 10.49 32.85
C PHE A 69 -28.03 10.19 33.22
N ILE A 70 -27.79 9.21 34.09
CA ILE A 70 -26.43 8.80 34.46
C ILE A 70 -25.67 8.25 33.26
N ILE A 71 -26.34 7.45 32.41
CA ILE A 71 -25.74 6.92 31.19
C ILE A 71 -25.41 8.06 30.21
N VAL A 72 -26.32 9.01 30.02
CA VAL A 72 -26.08 10.15 29.11
C VAL A 72 -24.96 11.05 29.64
N ILE A 73 -24.92 11.34 30.94
CA ILE A 73 -23.81 12.11 31.52
C ILE A 73 -22.51 11.32 31.46
N GLY A 74 -22.52 10.03 31.71
CA GLY A 74 -21.35 9.16 31.61
C GLY A 74 -20.78 9.13 30.19
N LEU A 75 -21.65 8.96 29.19
CA LEU A 75 -21.26 8.96 27.79
C LEU A 75 -20.78 10.32 27.30
N SER A 76 -21.46 11.41 27.71
CA SER A 76 -21.01 12.76 27.32
C SER A 76 -19.70 13.16 28.01
N SER A 77 -19.50 12.74 29.27
CA SER A 77 -18.22 12.93 29.97
C SER A 77 -17.10 12.09 29.35
N TRP A 78 -17.39 10.87 28.94
CA TRP A 78 -16.46 9.99 28.23
C TRP A 78 -16.06 10.61 26.88
N TRP A 79 -17.04 11.09 26.12
CA TRP A 79 -16.80 11.76 24.84
C TRP A 79 -16.03 13.06 25.01
N GLY A 80 -16.44 13.89 25.97
CA GLY A 80 -15.77 15.17 26.24
C GLY A 80 -14.35 15.00 26.80
N LEU A 81 -14.13 13.98 27.64
CA LEU A 81 -12.81 13.64 28.15
C LEU A 81 -11.91 13.04 27.07
N GLY A 82 -12.48 12.18 26.20
CA GLY A 82 -11.79 11.62 25.06
C GLY A 82 -11.29 12.72 24.12
N ALA A 83 -12.18 13.65 23.72
CA ALA A 83 -11.82 14.79 22.88
C ALA A 83 -10.78 15.71 23.56
N TYR A 84 -10.90 15.94 24.88
CA TYR A 84 -9.95 16.76 25.64
C TYR A 84 -8.57 16.12 25.80
N LEU A 85 -8.52 14.79 25.91
CA LEU A 85 -7.28 14.02 26.04
C LEU A 85 -6.69 13.59 24.69
N GLY A 86 -7.34 13.91 23.58
CA GLY A 86 -6.92 13.49 22.25
C GLY A 86 -6.96 11.97 22.03
N VAL A 87 -7.78 11.25 22.83
CA VAL A 87 -7.87 9.78 22.78
C VAL A 87 -8.71 9.31 21.59
N ASP A 88 -9.41 10.24 20.91
CA ASP A 88 -10.25 9.94 19.75
C ASP A 88 -9.43 9.48 18.52
N ASN A 89 -8.09 9.59 18.58
CA ASN A 89 -7.18 9.20 17.49
C ASN A 89 -6.52 7.83 17.72
N LEU A 90 -6.96 7.04 18.69
CA LEU A 90 -6.45 5.68 18.91
C LEU A 90 -7.18 4.62 18.06
N GLN A 91 -8.03 5.04 17.13
CA GLN A 91 -8.61 4.10 16.19
C GLN A 91 -7.54 3.78 15.14
N TYR A 92 -7.01 2.56 15.20
CA TYR A 92 -6.09 2.08 14.17
C TYR A 92 -6.79 2.15 12.81
N PRO A 93 -6.05 2.50 11.74
CA PRO A 93 -6.58 2.46 10.39
C PRO A 93 -7.16 1.07 10.08
N ASP A 94 -8.22 1.01 9.30
CA ASP A 94 -8.85 -0.25 8.89
C ASP A 94 -7.88 -1.21 8.18
N SER A 95 -6.74 -0.69 7.69
CA SER A 95 -5.68 -1.45 7.03
C SER A 95 -4.64 -2.07 7.99
N GLU A 96 -4.68 -1.78 9.30
CA GLU A 96 -3.66 -2.25 10.26
C GLU A 96 -3.54 -3.78 10.28
N TRP A 97 -4.66 -4.48 10.11
CA TRP A 97 -4.68 -5.94 10.02
C TRP A 97 -3.73 -6.51 8.94
N ALA A 98 -3.51 -5.77 7.85
CA ALA A 98 -2.63 -6.21 6.76
C ALA A 98 -1.16 -6.22 7.19
N TYR A 99 -0.73 -5.24 7.97
CA TYR A 99 0.61 -5.16 8.53
C TYR A 99 0.85 -6.21 9.63
N GLU A 100 -0.18 -6.49 10.44
CA GLU A 100 -0.11 -7.54 11.45
C GLU A 100 -0.02 -8.94 10.80
N GLN A 101 -0.93 -9.24 9.86
CA GLN A 101 -0.97 -10.55 9.20
C GLN A 101 0.24 -10.83 8.31
N SER A 102 0.81 -9.81 7.68
CA SER A 102 2.05 -9.94 6.91
C SER A 102 3.30 -10.12 7.79
N GLY A 103 3.17 -9.92 9.10
CA GLY A 103 4.27 -9.99 10.04
C GLY A 103 5.15 -8.74 10.09
N ILE A 104 4.80 -7.67 9.37
CA ILE A 104 5.56 -6.41 9.35
C ILE A 104 5.67 -5.85 10.77
N ARG A 105 4.58 -5.80 11.53
CA ARG A 105 4.59 -5.31 12.91
C ARG A 105 5.50 -6.12 13.81
N THR A 106 5.51 -7.44 13.63
CA THR A 106 6.42 -8.33 14.36
C THR A 106 7.90 -8.02 14.06
N LEU A 107 8.22 -7.66 12.81
CA LEU A 107 9.58 -7.27 12.44
C LEU A 107 9.96 -5.92 13.02
N GLN A 108 9.07 -4.94 12.96
CA GLN A 108 9.29 -3.61 13.52
C GLN A 108 9.45 -3.66 15.04
N GLU A 109 8.51 -4.24 15.75
CA GLU A 109 8.47 -4.24 17.22
C GLU A 109 9.45 -5.25 17.83
N GLY A 110 9.52 -6.46 17.24
CA GLY A 110 10.31 -7.55 17.80
C GLY A 110 11.79 -7.52 17.42
N LYS A 111 12.14 -6.88 16.29
CA LYS A 111 13.52 -6.87 15.78
C LYS A 111 14.04 -5.46 15.50
N GLY A 112 13.22 -4.44 15.63
CA GLY A 112 13.59 -3.06 15.31
C GLY A 112 13.93 -2.86 13.82
N LEU A 113 13.29 -3.64 12.94
CA LEU A 113 13.50 -3.54 11.50
C LEU A 113 12.45 -2.58 10.92
N ASP A 114 12.87 -1.38 10.64
CA ASP A 114 12.03 -0.30 10.09
C ASP A 114 12.52 0.22 8.74
N GLY A 115 13.57 -0.38 8.20
CA GLY A 115 14.18 0.00 6.93
C GLY A 115 15.33 1.00 7.05
N ASP A 116 15.80 1.33 8.26
CA ASP A 116 16.94 2.22 8.44
C ASP A 116 18.16 1.77 7.62
N GLY A 117 18.80 2.71 6.95
CA GLY A 117 19.95 2.49 6.10
C GLY A 117 19.63 2.01 4.68
N ILE A 118 18.35 1.85 4.31
CA ILE A 118 17.92 1.50 2.95
C ILE A 118 17.33 2.73 2.26
N HIS A 119 17.70 2.93 1.00
CA HIS A 119 17.13 3.98 0.16
C HIS A 119 16.13 3.39 -0.83
N VAL A 120 14.88 3.82 -0.73
CA VAL A 120 13.80 3.41 -1.64
C VAL A 120 13.46 4.58 -2.56
N CYS A 121 13.29 4.30 -3.85
CA CYS A 121 12.76 5.25 -4.81
C CYS A 121 11.43 4.74 -5.35
N ILE A 122 10.38 5.56 -5.25
CA ILE A 122 9.05 5.27 -5.78
C ILE A 122 8.88 6.01 -7.10
N VAL A 123 8.52 5.29 -8.16
CA VAL A 123 8.16 5.85 -9.48
C VAL A 123 6.65 5.71 -9.64
N ASP A 124 5.94 6.83 -9.53
CA ASP A 124 4.48 6.85 -9.47
C ASP A 124 3.91 8.21 -9.96
N THR A 125 2.74 8.59 -9.49
CA THR A 125 2.10 9.87 -9.82
C THR A 125 2.69 11.08 -9.09
N GLY A 126 3.51 10.84 -8.07
CA GLY A 126 4.10 11.86 -7.23
C GLY A 126 3.76 11.69 -5.76
N VAL A 127 3.74 12.79 -5.00
CA VAL A 127 3.39 12.77 -3.58
C VAL A 127 2.92 14.14 -3.12
N ASP A 128 1.89 14.16 -2.27
CA ASP A 128 1.46 15.33 -1.50
C ASP A 128 2.01 15.25 -0.07
N LEU A 129 3.03 16.04 0.22
CA LEU A 129 3.64 16.13 1.56
C LEU A 129 2.86 17.01 2.55
N ASN A 130 1.71 17.59 2.15
CA ASN A 130 0.85 18.28 3.10
C ASN A 130 -0.09 17.32 3.84
N HIS A 131 -0.03 16.02 3.55
CA HIS A 131 -0.76 15.00 4.29
C HIS A 131 -0.17 14.84 5.69
N ASP A 132 -1.02 14.84 6.73
CA ASP A 132 -0.62 14.83 8.14
C ASP A 132 0.31 13.65 8.51
N ASP A 133 0.17 12.51 7.83
CA ASP A 133 1.02 11.33 8.04
C ASP A 133 2.36 11.39 7.29
N LEU A 134 2.58 12.42 6.44
CA LEU A 134 3.75 12.54 5.56
C LEU A 134 4.50 13.87 5.71
N ASP A 135 3.99 14.83 6.47
CA ASP A 135 4.54 16.19 6.61
C ASP A 135 5.93 16.23 7.26
N HIS A 136 6.28 15.16 7.98
CA HIS A 136 7.60 14.98 8.61
C HIS A 136 8.70 14.57 7.61
N LEU A 137 8.32 14.14 6.39
CA LEU A 137 9.24 13.56 5.42
C LEU A 137 10.13 14.62 4.77
N ASN A 138 11.41 14.27 4.64
CA ASN A 138 12.36 15.00 3.79
C ASN A 138 12.84 14.05 2.70
N ILE A 139 12.37 14.23 1.48
CA ILE A 139 12.56 13.31 0.37
C ILE A 139 13.36 13.90 -0.78
N GLY A 140 14.02 13.05 -1.57
CA GLY A 140 14.41 13.39 -2.93
C GLY A 140 13.17 13.42 -3.83
N PHE A 141 12.97 14.49 -4.59
CA PHE A 141 11.80 14.57 -5.48
C PHE A 141 12.22 15.02 -6.88
N ARG A 142 11.61 14.42 -7.89
CA ARG A 142 11.71 14.86 -9.27
C ARG A 142 10.42 14.64 -10.04
N ASP A 143 9.95 15.70 -10.67
CA ASP A 143 8.76 15.67 -11.53
C ASP A 143 9.16 15.56 -13.00
N PHE A 144 8.80 14.45 -13.63
CA PHE A 144 8.99 14.20 -15.05
C PHE A 144 7.74 14.56 -15.89
N VAL A 145 6.59 14.82 -15.23
CA VAL A 145 5.32 15.15 -15.89
C VAL A 145 5.25 16.63 -16.22
N SER A 146 5.41 17.49 -15.21
CA SER A 146 5.27 18.94 -15.36
C SER A 146 6.56 19.72 -15.08
N SER A 147 7.62 19.06 -14.64
CA SER A 147 8.89 19.65 -14.22
C SER A 147 8.74 20.63 -13.04
N SER A 148 7.86 20.31 -12.10
CA SER A 148 7.71 21.04 -10.84
C SER A 148 8.94 20.81 -9.95
N ASP A 149 9.42 21.87 -9.30
CA ASP A 149 10.49 21.78 -8.29
C ASP A 149 9.96 21.42 -6.89
N THR A 150 8.63 21.44 -6.71
CA THR A 150 7.97 21.10 -5.44
C THR A 150 7.22 19.79 -5.56
N PRO A 151 7.24 18.96 -4.51
CA PRO A 151 6.45 17.73 -4.48
C PRO A 151 4.98 17.99 -4.78
N ILE A 152 4.45 17.21 -5.70
CA ILE A 152 3.06 17.24 -6.15
C ILE A 152 2.67 15.84 -6.60
N ASP A 153 1.43 15.45 -6.36
CA ASP A 153 0.82 14.23 -6.88
C ASP A 153 -0.05 14.57 -8.09
N HIS A 154 0.24 13.96 -9.24
CA HIS A 154 -0.50 14.16 -10.49
C HIS A 154 -1.63 13.16 -10.70
N GLY A 155 -1.86 12.25 -9.76
CA GLY A 155 -2.94 11.26 -9.81
C GLY A 155 -4.25 11.83 -9.29
N LEU A 156 -5.38 11.51 -9.94
CA LEU A 156 -6.71 11.89 -9.45
C LEU A 156 -7.00 11.37 -8.04
N ASP A 157 -6.57 10.13 -7.78
CA ASP A 157 -6.80 9.46 -6.50
C ASP A 157 -5.58 9.54 -5.57
N ASN A 158 -4.61 10.42 -5.88
CA ASN A 158 -3.36 10.56 -5.15
C ASN A 158 -2.65 9.21 -4.94
N HIS A 159 -2.56 8.41 -6.00
CA HIS A 159 -2.03 7.05 -5.94
C HIS A 159 -0.60 7.00 -5.41
N GLY A 160 0.29 7.88 -5.89
CA GLY A 160 1.66 7.95 -5.42
C GLY A 160 1.75 8.30 -3.93
N THR A 161 0.89 9.22 -3.47
CA THR A 161 0.79 9.59 -2.04
C THR A 161 0.37 8.38 -1.20
N MET A 162 -0.59 7.58 -1.68
CA MET A 162 -0.99 6.35 -1.00
C MET A 162 0.17 5.34 -0.95
N MET A 163 0.93 5.16 -2.04
CA MET A 163 2.07 4.24 -2.06
C MET A 163 3.17 4.68 -1.09
N VAL A 164 3.44 5.98 -1.02
CA VAL A 164 4.36 6.56 -0.04
C VAL A 164 3.85 6.32 1.38
N GLY A 165 2.56 6.54 1.63
CA GLY A 165 1.95 6.31 2.94
C GLY A 165 2.05 4.86 3.41
N ILE A 166 1.78 3.90 2.54
CA ILE A 166 1.93 2.46 2.85
C ILE A 166 3.35 2.13 3.28
N LEU A 167 4.35 2.80 2.70
CA LEU A 167 5.76 2.54 3.01
C LEU A 167 6.24 3.27 4.26
N VAL A 168 6.01 4.59 4.36
CA VAL A 168 6.74 5.46 5.31
C VAL A 168 5.88 6.34 6.20
N ALA A 169 4.56 6.26 6.13
CA ALA A 169 3.70 7.08 6.99
C ALA A 169 4.08 6.92 8.48
N ASP A 170 4.06 8.03 9.22
CA ASP A 170 4.29 8.06 10.67
C ASP A 170 3.38 9.10 11.34
N GLY A 171 2.10 8.78 11.34
CA GLY A 171 1.05 9.59 11.94
C GLY A 171 -0.11 8.72 12.39
N HIS A 172 -1.28 8.95 11.83
CA HIS A 172 -2.44 8.11 12.05
C HIS A 172 -2.25 6.71 11.43
N LEU A 173 -1.71 6.65 10.21
CA LEU A 173 -1.20 5.43 9.59
C LEU A 173 0.28 5.28 9.94
N LYS A 174 0.70 4.05 10.23
CA LYS A 174 2.10 3.71 10.37
C LYS A 174 2.56 2.82 9.22
N GLY A 175 3.53 3.28 8.46
CA GLY A 175 4.05 2.61 7.28
C GLY A 175 4.77 1.28 7.57
N ALA A 176 5.08 0.57 6.50
CA ALA A 176 5.77 -0.72 6.57
C ALA A 176 7.27 -0.57 6.90
N ALA A 177 7.90 0.51 6.47
CA ALA A 177 9.32 0.77 6.65
C ALA A 177 9.58 2.28 6.85
N PRO A 178 9.14 2.87 7.98
CA PRO A 178 9.22 4.30 8.21
C PRO A 178 10.65 4.84 8.33
N GLY A 179 11.64 3.98 8.54
CA GLY A 179 13.05 4.35 8.67
C GLY A 179 13.82 4.44 7.35
N VAL A 180 13.22 4.11 6.20
CA VAL A 180 13.93 4.21 4.91
C VAL A 180 14.18 5.66 4.52
N SER A 181 15.29 5.89 3.79
CA SER A 181 15.44 7.10 3.01
C SER A 181 14.57 7.01 1.75
N LEU A 182 13.84 8.08 1.42
CA LEU A 182 12.86 8.04 0.34
C LEU A 182 13.20 9.03 -0.77
N SER A 183 13.03 8.59 -2.00
CA SER A 183 12.93 9.44 -3.18
C SER A 183 11.66 9.14 -3.95
N VAL A 184 11.04 10.14 -4.55
CA VAL A 184 9.82 9.99 -5.35
C VAL A 184 10.00 10.65 -6.71
N ALA A 185 9.76 9.90 -7.77
CA ALA A 185 9.75 10.35 -9.13
C ALA A 185 8.31 10.38 -9.66
N ALA A 186 7.77 11.56 -9.90
CA ALA A 186 6.48 11.72 -10.56
C ALA A 186 6.65 11.48 -12.06
N ALA A 187 6.22 10.33 -12.56
CA ALA A 187 6.35 9.92 -13.96
C ALA A 187 5.01 9.51 -14.59
N LEU A 188 3.94 9.50 -13.80
CA LEU A 188 2.57 9.23 -14.21
C LEU A 188 1.70 10.44 -13.92
N GLY A 189 0.70 10.65 -14.73
CA GLY A 189 -0.27 11.72 -14.52
C GLY A 189 -1.62 11.40 -15.14
N GLU A 190 -2.60 12.24 -14.87
CA GLU A 190 -3.91 12.13 -15.47
C GLU A 190 -3.86 12.49 -16.96
N HIS A 191 -4.52 11.68 -17.77
CA HIS A 191 -4.76 11.94 -19.19
C HIS A 191 -6.22 12.38 -19.45
N GLU A 192 -6.45 13.00 -20.61
CA GLU A 192 -7.82 13.29 -21.06
C GLU A 192 -8.66 12.00 -21.11
N GLY A 193 -9.59 11.86 -20.16
CA GLY A 193 -10.39 10.63 -19.99
C GLY A 193 -10.40 10.08 -18.57
N GLY A 194 -9.59 10.65 -17.65
CA GLY A 194 -9.57 10.27 -16.23
C GLY A 194 -8.75 9.01 -15.93
N GLU A 195 -7.93 8.58 -16.87
CA GLU A 195 -6.99 7.45 -16.65
C GLU A 195 -5.62 8.01 -16.24
N THR A 196 -5.01 7.38 -15.25
CA THR A 196 -3.62 7.65 -14.89
C THR A 196 -2.72 6.91 -15.84
N VAL A 197 -1.92 7.64 -16.61
CA VAL A 197 -1.00 7.07 -17.60
C VAL A 197 0.39 7.66 -17.47
N GLY A 198 1.37 6.93 -17.93
CA GLY A 198 2.76 7.39 -18.03
C GLY A 198 3.33 7.09 -19.41
N GLU A 199 4.00 8.06 -19.98
CA GLU A 199 4.79 7.80 -21.17
C GLU A 199 5.98 6.91 -20.80
N THR A 200 6.17 5.81 -21.52
CA THR A 200 7.26 4.84 -21.25
C THR A 200 8.64 5.51 -21.18
N SER A 201 8.84 6.56 -21.97
CA SER A 201 10.10 7.30 -21.98
C SER A 201 10.32 8.09 -20.66
N LEU A 202 9.26 8.62 -20.05
CA LEU A 202 9.34 9.34 -18.77
C LEU A 202 9.57 8.37 -17.62
N VAL A 203 8.86 7.24 -17.63
CA VAL A 203 9.07 6.16 -16.64
C VAL A 203 10.51 5.65 -16.71
N ALA A 204 11.06 5.42 -17.91
CA ALA A 204 12.43 4.98 -18.07
C ALA A 204 13.44 6.00 -17.51
N LYS A 205 13.22 7.30 -17.75
CA LYS A 205 14.06 8.38 -17.20
C LYS A 205 13.94 8.47 -15.67
N ALA A 206 12.74 8.25 -15.14
CA ALA A 206 12.50 8.23 -13.70
C ALA A 206 13.26 7.08 -13.03
N VAL A 207 13.18 5.86 -13.60
CA VAL A 207 13.97 4.72 -13.13
C VAL A 207 15.47 4.98 -13.20
N GLU A 208 15.94 5.58 -14.30
CA GLU A 208 17.35 5.95 -14.45
C GLU A 208 17.80 6.96 -13.39
N TRP A 209 16.99 7.97 -13.10
CA TRP A 209 17.22 8.95 -12.05
C TRP A 209 17.26 8.30 -10.66
N CYS A 210 16.33 7.42 -10.34
CA CYS A 210 16.30 6.68 -9.08
C CYS A 210 17.61 5.91 -8.85
N TRP A 211 18.10 5.25 -9.91
CA TRP A 211 19.31 4.44 -9.82
C TRP A 211 20.59 5.28 -9.85
N LYS A 212 20.73 6.17 -10.85
CA LYS A 212 22.01 6.86 -11.10
C LYS A 212 22.22 8.09 -10.24
N ASP A 213 21.17 8.90 -10.10
CA ASP A 213 21.29 10.19 -9.43
C ASP A 213 21.01 10.06 -7.93
N MET A 214 20.01 9.25 -7.56
CA MET A 214 19.64 9.06 -6.17
C MET A 214 20.35 7.88 -5.49
N GLY A 215 20.86 6.92 -6.27
CA GLY A 215 21.56 5.75 -5.72
C GLY A 215 20.63 4.85 -4.92
N ALA A 216 19.37 4.73 -5.32
CA ALA A 216 18.40 3.93 -4.60
C ALA A 216 18.77 2.44 -4.59
N ASP A 217 18.63 1.79 -3.44
CA ASP A 217 18.82 0.36 -3.27
C ASP A 217 17.62 -0.43 -3.82
N ILE A 218 16.41 0.16 -3.74
CA ILE A 218 15.15 -0.44 -4.18
C ILE A 218 14.39 0.58 -5.01
N ILE A 219 13.87 0.16 -6.16
CA ILE A 219 12.96 0.97 -6.97
C ILE A 219 11.60 0.28 -6.98
N SER A 220 10.57 0.99 -6.52
CA SER A 220 9.19 0.51 -6.52
C SER A 220 8.40 1.13 -7.66
N LEU A 221 7.72 0.28 -8.42
CA LEU A 221 6.86 0.69 -9.52
C LEU A 221 5.49 0.01 -9.36
N SER A 222 4.48 0.79 -9.01
CA SER A 222 3.10 0.31 -8.91
C SER A 222 2.36 0.59 -10.22
N LEU A 223 2.91 0.04 -11.31
CA LEU A 223 2.48 0.29 -12.68
C LEU A 223 1.91 -0.98 -13.29
N GLY A 224 0.93 -0.82 -14.16
CA GLY A 224 0.42 -1.87 -15.02
C GLY A 224 0.14 -1.33 -16.42
N GLY A 225 0.11 -2.19 -17.42
CA GLY A 225 -0.26 -1.83 -18.79
C GLY A 225 -1.24 -2.86 -19.36
N MET A 226 -2.22 -2.39 -20.11
CA MET A 226 -3.01 -3.29 -20.95
C MET A 226 -2.18 -3.61 -22.19
N GLN A 227 -1.93 -4.89 -22.42
CA GLN A 227 -1.41 -5.33 -23.71
C GLN A 227 -2.54 -5.17 -24.74
N ASP A 228 -2.32 -4.32 -25.72
CA ASP A 228 -3.15 -4.33 -26.92
C ASP A 228 -3.00 -5.70 -27.59
N GLU A 229 -4.10 -6.46 -27.71
CA GLU A 229 -4.12 -7.79 -28.34
C GLU A 229 -3.70 -7.75 -29.82
N ASN A 230 -3.46 -6.55 -30.39
CA ASN A 230 -3.08 -6.34 -31.78
C ASN A 230 -1.61 -6.02 -32.03
N THR A 231 -0.77 -5.92 -31.01
CA THR A 231 0.67 -5.83 -31.21
C THR A 231 1.27 -7.23 -31.35
N THR A 232 1.10 -7.81 -32.55
CA THR A 232 1.98 -8.91 -32.99
C THR A 232 3.39 -8.36 -33.01
N SER A 233 4.22 -8.88 -32.12
CA SER A 233 5.67 -8.65 -32.07
C SER A 233 6.24 -8.94 -33.48
N GLY A 234 6.69 -7.87 -34.14
CA GLY A 234 7.55 -7.96 -35.31
C GLY A 234 9.00 -8.10 -34.87
#